data_40f8a5967de912cebbbc4983eb1159cd
#
_entry.id   40f8a5967de912cebbbc4983eb1159cd
#
_cell.length_a   1.000
_cell.length_b   1.000
_cell.length_c   1.000
_cell.angle_alpha   90.00
_cell.angle_beta   90.00
_cell.angle_gamma   90.00
#
_symmetry.space_group_name_H-M   'P 1'
#
loop_
_entity.id
_entity.type
_entity.pdbx_description
1 polymer ?
#
loop_
_entity_poly.entity_id
_entity_poly.type
_entity_poly.pdbx_seq_one_letter_code
_entity_poly.pdbx_strand_id
1 'polypeptide(L)'
;MKWPNKKTIVCIFAHPDDEAFGSGGTIAKLAKTNDVYLICATKGESGKERGKKGPKHLGKIREHELLASAKILGAKKVFFLGFKDGELCNNLYHKLATKIEYILKKLKPEIILTHEPRGGSGHIDHIAVSMVTSFVFERLPFIKTILQHCLTERRARKNKGYFIYVPPGYTDSEIDLKVDVRDVWDIKKKAMMSHKSQIHDVKRILKRSRGFPKVENFLVKSK
;
A
#
# COMPACT_ATOMS: atom_id res chain seq x y z
N MET A 1 1.30 -3.03 21.21
CA MET A 1 0.21 -3.81 20.57
C MET A 1 0.65 -5.25 20.41
N LYS A 2 -0.16 -6.23 20.85
CA LYS A 2 0.12 -7.66 20.62
C LYS A 2 -0.11 -7.96 19.13
N TRP A 3 0.83 -8.60 18.45
CA TRP A 3 0.69 -8.96 17.04
C TRP A 3 -0.52 -9.89 16.84
N PRO A 4 -1.33 -9.64 15.78
CA PRO A 4 -2.46 -10.51 15.47
C PRO A 4 -1.94 -11.91 15.07
N ASN A 5 -2.71 -12.93 15.41
CA ASN A 5 -2.42 -14.32 15.08
C ASN A 5 -3.70 -15.00 14.60
N LYS A 6 -3.61 -15.83 13.58
CA LYS A 6 -4.73 -16.56 12.96
C LYS A 6 -5.90 -15.64 12.56
N LYS A 7 -5.58 -14.45 11.99
CA LYS A 7 -6.56 -13.48 11.51
C LYS A 7 -6.55 -13.40 10.00
N THR A 8 -7.66 -12.96 9.43
CA THR A 8 -7.73 -12.51 8.04
C THR A 8 -7.40 -11.03 7.99
N ILE A 9 -6.43 -10.67 7.15
CA ILE A 9 -5.97 -9.29 6.97
C ILE A 9 -6.05 -8.96 5.48
N VAL A 10 -6.58 -7.80 5.12
CA VAL A 10 -6.64 -7.35 3.74
C VAL A 10 -5.92 -6.02 3.61
N CYS A 11 -4.94 -5.97 2.72
CA CYS A 11 -4.22 -4.75 2.38
C CYS A 11 -4.75 -4.20 1.05
N ILE A 12 -5.09 -2.91 1.00
CA ILE A 12 -5.81 -2.28 -0.10
C ILE A 12 -4.98 -1.11 -0.61
N PHE A 13 -4.57 -1.17 -1.87
CA PHE A 13 -3.65 -0.21 -2.48
C PHE A 13 -4.13 0.24 -3.87
N ALA A 14 -3.59 1.36 -4.34
CA ALA A 14 -3.93 1.94 -5.63
C ALA A 14 -3.22 1.24 -6.78
N HIS A 15 -1.90 1.02 -6.66
CA HIS A 15 -1.06 0.57 -7.75
C HIS A 15 -0.20 -0.65 -7.36
N PRO A 16 0.25 -1.45 -8.35
CA PRO A 16 1.32 -2.42 -8.14
C PRO A 16 2.61 -1.69 -7.73
N ASP A 17 3.20 -2.07 -6.62
CA ASP A 17 4.40 -1.58 -5.91
C ASP A 17 4.10 -0.90 -4.56
N ASP A 18 2.91 -0.35 -4.36
CA ASP A 18 2.51 0.29 -3.09
C ASP A 18 2.68 -0.66 -1.90
N GLU A 19 2.32 -1.94 -2.07
CA GLU A 19 2.41 -2.96 -1.03
C GLU A 19 3.86 -3.16 -0.56
N ALA A 20 4.81 -3.11 -1.49
CA ALA A 20 6.23 -3.33 -1.18
C ALA A 20 6.92 -2.06 -0.70
N PHE A 21 6.61 -0.91 -1.30
CA PHE A 21 7.27 0.37 -1.01
C PHE A 21 6.90 0.90 0.37
N GLY A 22 5.63 0.90 0.68
CA GLY A 22 5.11 1.37 1.97
C GLY A 22 5.26 0.32 3.07
N SER A 23 4.43 -0.68 3.03
CA SER A 23 4.13 -1.60 4.14
C SER A 23 4.70 -3.00 3.98
N GLY A 24 5.63 -3.23 3.04
CA GLY A 24 6.10 -4.58 2.70
C GLY A 24 6.70 -5.35 3.86
N GLY A 25 7.42 -4.69 4.76
CA GLY A 25 7.94 -5.34 5.96
C GLY A 25 6.84 -5.75 6.94
N THR A 26 5.86 -4.88 7.16
CA THR A 26 4.69 -5.17 8.00
C THR A 26 3.86 -6.31 7.41
N ILE A 27 3.61 -6.29 6.09
CA ILE A 27 2.90 -7.36 5.39
C ILE A 27 3.63 -8.69 5.57
N ALA A 28 4.95 -8.72 5.36
CA ALA A 28 5.77 -9.93 5.54
C ALA A 28 5.74 -10.45 6.99
N LYS A 29 5.72 -9.57 7.98
CA LYS A 29 5.58 -9.97 9.39
C LYS A 29 4.19 -10.54 9.67
N LEU A 30 3.14 -9.88 9.20
CA LEU A 30 1.75 -10.32 9.39
C LEU A 30 1.50 -11.67 8.72
N ALA A 31 2.04 -11.90 7.53
CA ALA A 31 1.86 -13.15 6.79
C ALA A 31 2.50 -14.38 7.45
N LYS A 32 3.40 -14.21 8.42
CA LYS A 32 4.00 -15.35 9.16
C LYS A 32 2.95 -16.14 9.95
N THR A 33 1.89 -15.47 10.43
CA THR A 33 0.91 -16.07 11.35
C THR A 33 -0.54 -15.77 10.98
N ASN A 34 -0.79 -15.06 9.88
CA ASN A 34 -2.12 -14.63 9.46
C ASN A 34 -2.36 -14.89 7.98
N ASP A 35 -3.62 -14.89 7.58
CA ASP A 35 -4.05 -14.97 6.20
C ASP A 35 -4.09 -13.56 5.59
N VAL A 36 -3.06 -13.19 4.83
CA VAL A 36 -2.96 -11.87 4.21
C VAL A 36 -3.39 -11.91 2.76
N TYR A 37 -4.25 -10.97 2.38
CA TYR A 37 -4.74 -10.76 1.01
C TYR A 37 -4.43 -9.34 0.56
N LEU A 38 -4.23 -9.16 -0.75
CA LEU A 38 -4.03 -7.85 -1.35
C LEU A 38 -5.20 -7.50 -2.28
N ILE A 39 -5.62 -6.25 -2.24
CA ILE A 39 -6.51 -5.63 -3.23
C ILE A 39 -5.71 -4.51 -3.90
N CYS A 40 -5.66 -4.51 -5.23
CA CYS A 40 -5.04 -3.47 -6.03
C CYS A 40 -6.09 -2.84 -6.94
N ALA A 41 -6.27 -1.52 -6.85
CA ALA A 41 -7.33 -0.84 -7.57
C ALA A 41 -7.07 -0.79 -9.08
N THR A 42 -5.84 -0.53 -9.49
CA THR A 42 -5.43 -0.38 -10.89
C THR A 42 -4.34 -1.40 -11.27
N LYS A 43 -3.89 -1.36 -12.52
CA LYS A 43 -2.72 -2.14 -12.96
C LYS A 43 -1.47 -1.27 -13.13
N GLY A 44 -1.55 0.01 -12.79
CA GLY A 44 -0.42 0.93 -12.88
C GLY A 44 0.03 1.18 -14.32
N GLU A 45 -0.89 1.09 -15.28
CA GLU A 45 -0.61 1.17 -16.72
C GLU A 45 -0.18 2.56 -17.21
N SER A 46 -0.48 3.61 -16.44
CA SER A 46 -0.02 4.99 -16.71
C SER A 46 1.38 5.28 -16.20
N GLY A 47 2.02 4.32 -15.54
CA GLY A 47 3.36 4.45 -15.01
C GLY A 47 4.40 4.79 -16.09
N LYS A 48 5.48 5.45 -15.68
CA LYS A 48 6.60 5.80 -16.54
C LYS A 48 7.77 4.88 -16.28
N GLU A 49 8.39 4.38 -17.36
CA GLU A 49 9.68 3.70 -17.27
C GLU A 49 10.79 4.72 -17.59
N ARG A 50 11.69 4.99 -16.63
CA ARG A 50 12.81 5.94 -16.75
C ARG A 50 12.40 7.33 -17.27
N GLY A 51 11.22 7.82 -16.82
CA GLY A 51 10.68 9.12 -17.23
C GLY A 51 10.02 9.15 -18.60
N LYS A 52 10.01 8.04 -19.35
CA LYS A 52 9.31 7.88 -20.63
C LYS A 52 8.01 7.11 -20.42
N LYS A 53 7.04 7.33 -21.34
CA LYS A 53 5.79 6.56 -21.35
C LYS A 53 6.14 5.06 -21.43
N GLY A 54 5.54 4.27 -20.53
CA GLY A 54 5.72 2.82 -20.52
C GLY A 54 5.15 2.14 -21.79
N PRO A 55 5.53 0.89 -22.06
CA PRO A 55 5.02 0.14 -23.21
C PRO A 55 3.50 -0.07 -23.10
N LYS A 56 2.82 -0.24 -24.23
CA LYS A 56 1.34 -0.42 -24.29
C LYS A 56 0.81 -1.54 -23.35
N HIS A 57 1.64 -2.53 -23.04
CA HIS A 57 1.30 -3.67 -22.18
C HIS A 57 1.85 -3.53 -20.74
N LEU A 58 2.25 -2.32 -20.32
CA LEU A 58 2.83 -2.07 -18.99
C LEU A 58 1.94 -2.61 -17.85
N GLY A 59 0.62 -2.44 -17.94
CA GLY A 59 -0.30 -2.95 -16.93
C GLY A 59 -0.22 -4.47 -16.72
N LYS A 60 -0.03 -5.25 -17.81
CA LYS A 60 0.18 -6.71 -17.70
C LYS A 60 1.52 -7.03 -17.04
N ILE A 61 2.57 -6.30 -17.37
CA ILE A 61 3.88 -6.46 -16.74
C ILE A 61 3.77 -6.22 -15.23
N ARG A 62 3.20 -5.08 -14.83
CA ARG A 62 3.06 -4.69 -13.43
C ARG A 62 2.12 -5.63 -12.64
N GLU A 63 1.10 -6.19 -13.29
CA GLU A 63 0.26 -7.24 -12.71
C GLU A 63 1.09 -8.46 -12.30
N HIS A 64 1.95 -8.97 -13.20
CA HIS A 64 2.85 -10.10 -12.88
C HIS A 64 3.89 -9.73 -11.82
N GLU A 65 4.40 -8.50 -11.84
CA GLU A 65 5.35 -8.01 -10.82
C GLU A 65 4.70 -7.96 -9.44
N LEU A 66 3.44 -7.49 -9.33
CA LEU A 66 2.69 -7.50 -8.09
C LEU A 66 2.42 -8.93 -7.58
N LEU A 67 2.06 -9.86 -8.48
CA LEU A 67 1.86 -11.27 -8.09
C LEU A 67 3.16 -11.87 -7.54
N ALA A 68 4.31 -11.57 -8.15
CA ALA A 68 5.61 -12.00 -7.66
C ALA A 68 5.97 -11.37 -6.30
N SER A 69 5.74 -10.06 -6.14
CA SER A 69 5.91 -9.34 -4.89
C SER A 69 5.04 -9.91 -3.78
N ALA A 70 3.75 -10.11 -4.05
CA ALA A 70 2.78 -10.68 -3.11
C ALA A 70 3.22 -12.06 -2.60
N LYS A 71 3.70 -12.92 -3.50
CA LYS A 71 4.25 -14.23 -3.14
C LYS A 71 5.47 -14.12 -2.22
N ILE A 72 6.39 -13.19 -2.50
CA ILE A 72 7.58 -12.93 -1.67
C ILE A 72 7.17 -12.45 -0.28
N LEU A 73 6.15 -11.58 -0.19
CA LEU A 73 5.62 -11.05 1.07
C LEU A 73 4.77 -12.06 1.85
N GLY A 74 4.42 -13.21 1.26
CA GLY A 74 3.61 -14.26 1.89
C GLY A 74 2.11 -14.01 1.80
N ALA A 75 1.63 -13.13 0.92
CA ALA A 75 0.21 -12.94 0.69
C ALA A 75 -0.40 -14.13 -0.06
N LYS A 76 -1.61 -14.56 0.36
CA LYS A 76 -2.31 -15.71 -0.21
C LYS A 76 -2.89 -15.46 -1.61
N LYS A 77 -3.38 -14.23 -1.83
CA LYS A 77 -4.04 -13.88 -3.10
C LYS A 77 -4.03 -12.37 -3.32
N VAL A 78 -4.00 -11.98 -4.60
CA VAL A 78 -4.19 -10.59 -5.06
C VAL A 78 -5.51 -10.51 -5.82
N PHE A 79 -6.29 -9.46 -5.54
CA PHE A 79 -7.50 -9.10 -6.26
C PHE A 79 -7.27 -7.77 -7.00
N PHE A 80 -7.41 -7.79 -8.32
CA PHE A 80 -7.35 -6.58 -9.14
C PHE A 80 -8.77 -6.07 -9.38
N LEU A 81 -9.01 -4.77 -9.13
CA LEU A 81 -10.35 -4.18 -9.29
C LEU A 81 -10.62 -3.69 -10.71
N GLY A 82 -9.56 -3.53 -11.54
CA GLY A 82 -9.65 -3.16 -12.95
C GLY A 82 -10.03 -1.71 -13.20
N PHE A 83 -9.72 -0.80 -12.27
CA PHE A 83 -9.78 0.63 -12.53
C PHE A 83 -8.54 1.07 -13.31
N LYS A 84 -8.67 2.21 -14.00
CA LYS A 84 -7.59 2.79 -14.78
C LYS A 84 -6.71 3.68 -13.89
N ASP A 85 -5.40 3.51 -14.03
CA ASP A 85 -4.37 4.26 -13.29
C ASP A 85 -4.41 5.75 -13.64
N GLY A 86 -4.44 6.61 -12.61
CA GLY A 86 -4.54 8.05 -12.73
C GLY A 86 -5.98 8.58 -12.90
N GLU A 87 -7.00 7.70 -12.86
CA GLU A 87 -8.39 8.11 -13.07
C GLU A 87 -9.32 7.89 -11.87
N LEU A 88 -8.79 7.52 -10.70
CA LEU A 88 -9.63 7.39 -9.50
C LEU A 88 -10.08 8.77 -9.01
N CYS A 89 -11.36 9.06 -9.20
CA CYS A 89 -11.96 10.38 -8.96
C CYS A 89 -13.40 10.25 -8.43
N ASN A 90 -14.07 11.39 -8.24
CA ASN A 90 -15.44 11.44 -7.71
C ASN A 90 -16.46 10.58 -8.48
N ASN A 91 -16.32 10.45 -9.81
CA ASN A 91 -17.21 9.64 -10.61
C ASN A 91 -17.04 8.13 -10.40
N LEU A 92 -15.93 7.70 -9.80
CA LEU A 92 -15.56 6.30 -9.64
C LEU A 92 -15.54 5.82 -8.19
N TYR A 93 -15.50 6.71 -7.20
CA TYR A 93 -15.28 6.28 -5.81
C TYR A 93 -16.43 5.42 -5.24
N HIS A 94 -17.67 5.62 -5.65
CA HIS A 94 -18.79 4.72 -5.28
C HIS A 94 -18.59 3.31 -5.84
N LYS A 95 -18.16 3.22 -7.11
CA LYS A 95 -17.84 1.94 -7.76
C LYS A 95 -16.66 1.24 -7.09
N LEU A 96 -15.65 2.02 -6.72
CA LEU A 96 -14.48 1.54 -5.99
C LEU A 96 -14.89 0.97 -4.63
N ALA A 97 -15.72 1.71 -3.86
CA ALA A 97 -16.27 1.27 -2.59
C ALA A 97 -17.02 -0.05 -2.73
N THR A 98 -17.94 -0.16 -3.70
CA THR A 98 -18.72 -1.37 -3.94
C THR A 98 -17.85 -2.59 -4.23
N LYS A 99 -16.81 -2.43 -5.06
CA LYS A 99 -15.90 -3.54 -5.38
C LYS A 99 -15.03 -3.96 -4.17
N ILE A 100 -14.53 -3.00 -3.38
CA ILE A 100 -13.79 -3.28 -2.16
C ILE A 100 -14.70 -3.98 -1.14
N GLU A 101 -15.88 -3.42 -0.89
CA GLU A 101 -16.85 -3.96 0.07
C GLU A 101 -17.27 -5.40 -0.29
N TYR A 102 -17.47 -5.69 -1.57
CA TYR A 102 -17.79 -7.04 -2.04
C TYR A 102 -16.71 -8.07 -1.65
N ILE A 103 -15.44 -7.75 -1.85
CA ILE A 103 -14.33 -8.64 -1.49
C ILE A 103 -14.23 -8.77 0.04
N LEU A 104 -14.33 -7.65 0.77
CA LEU A 104 -14.24 -7.66 2.22
C LEU A 104 -15.39 -8.44 2.89
N LYS A 105 -16.61 -8.38 2.35
CA LYS A 105 -17.73 -9.20 2.83
C LYS A 105 -17.51 -10.70 2.64
N LYS A 106 -16.77 -11.10 1.59
CA LYS A 106 -16.40 -12.52 1.37
C LYS A 106 -15.29 -12.98 2.30
N LEU A 107 -14.26 -12.15 2.50
CA LEU A 107 -13.09 -12.51 3.31
C LEU A 107 -13.29 -12.27 4.80
N LYS A 108 -14.20 -11.38 5.19
CA LYS A 108 -14.50 -10.97 6.57
C LYS A 108 -13.23 -10.66 7.39
N PRO A 109 -12.32 -9.77 6.92
CA PRO A 109 -11.11 -9.46 7.65
C PRO A 109 -11.42 -8.72 8.95
N GLU A 110 -10.65 -8.99 10.00
CA GLU A 110 -10.70 -8.20 11.22
C GLU A 110 -9.82 -6.95 11.13
N ILE A 111 -8.79 -6.99 10.28
CA ILE A 111 -7.83 -5.91 10.11
C ILE A 111 -7.72 -5.59 8.62
N ILE A 112 -7.73 -4.31 8.30
CA ILE A 112 -7.38 -3.83 6.96
C ILE A 112 -6.20 -2.87 7.04
N LEU A 113 -5.43 -2.79 5.94
CA LEU A 113 -4.27 -1.91 5.81
C LEU A 113 -4.36 -1.14 4.49
N THR A 114 -4.06 0.16 4.51
CA THR A 114 -4.11 1.03 3.32
C THR A 114 -3.17 2.23 3.47
N HIS A 115 -3.24 3.18 2.53
CA HIS A 115 -2.60 4.48 2.65
C HIS A 115 -3.29 5.33 3.73
N GLU A 116 -2.54 6.27 4.33
CA GLU A 116 -3.10 7.30 5.18
C GLU A 116 -3.88 8.35 4.34
N PRO A 117 -4.73 9.20 4.96
CA PRO A 117 -5.66 10.09 4.23
C PRO A 117 -5.02 11.05 3.23
N ARG A 118 -3.76 11.44 3.41
CA ARG A 118 -3.02 12.32 2.47
C ARG A 118 -2.38 11.54 1.32
N GLY A 119 -2.54 10.21 1.29
CA GLY A 119 -2.01 9.33 0.25
C GLY A 119 -0.50 9.12 0.28
N GLY A 120 0.18 9.48 1.36
CA GLY A 120 1.62 9.32 1.58
C GLY A 120 2.50 10.14 0.64
N SER A 121 2.26 10.08 -0.66
CA SER A 121 2.98 10.82 -1.70
C SER A 121 2.22 12.02 -2.27
N GLY A 122 0.91 12.14 -1.96
CA GLY A 122 0.01 13.10 -2.59
C GLY A 122 -0.56 12.63 -3.93
N HIS A 123 -0.37 11.35 -4.29
CA HIS A 123 -1.01 10.78 -5.48
C HIS A 123 -2.53 10.70 -5.26
N ILE A 124 -3.32 11.27 -6.18
CA ILE A 124 -4.78 11.34 -6.04
C ILE A 124 -5.41 9.95 -5.90
N ASP A 125 -4.93 8.97 -6.65
CA ASP A 125 -5.43 7.59 -6.54
C ASP A 125 -5.20 7.00 -5.14
N HIS A 126 -4.07 7.32 -4.47
CA HIS A 126 -3.82 6.88 -3.09
C HIS A 126 -4.82 7.52 -2.12
N ILE A 127 -5.10 8.82 -2.31
CA ILE A 127 -6.10 9.57 -1.50
C ILE A 127 -7.48 8.95 -1.71
N ALA A 128 -7.87 8.69 -2.96
CA ALA A 128 -9.15 8.07 -3.29
C ALA A 128 -9.30 6.67 -2.66
N VAL A 129 -8.26 5.82 -2.77
CA VAL A 129 -8.28 4.49 -2.14
C VAL A 129 -8.33 4.59 -0.62
N SER A 130 -7.57 5.48 0.00
CA SER A 130 -7.59 5.69 1.45
C SER A 130 -8.97 6.13 1.94
N MET A 131 -9.56 7.14 1.29
CA MET A 131 -10.89 7.66 1.62
C MET A 131 -11.96 6.58 1.51
N VAL A 132 -11.97 5.87 0.39
CA VAL A 132 -12.96 4.81 0.15
C VAL A 132 -12.78 3.64 1.12
N THR A 133 -11.54 3.26 1.42
CA THR A 133 -11.25 2.18 2.38
C THR A 133 -11.71 2.57 3.78
N SER A 134 -11.51 3.83 4.18
CA SER A 134 -11.98 4.36 5.47
C SER A 134 -13.51 4.36 5.56
N PHE A 135 -14.21 4.75 4.50
CA PHE A 135 -15.66 4.66 4.41
C PHE A 135 -16.16 3.22 4.58
N VAL A 136 -15.55 2.26 3.87
CA VAL A 136 -15.93 0.84 3.97
C VAL A 136 -15.61 0.28 5.35
N PHE A 137 -14.48 0.68 5.96
CA PHE A 137 -14.15 0.36 7.35
C PHE A 137 -15.28 0.76 8.28
N GLU A 138 -15.77 1.98 8.20
CA GLU A 138 -16.84 2.47 9.08
C GLU A 138 -18.17 1.69 8.91
N ARG A 139 -18.47 1.25 7.70
CA ARG A 139 -19.70 0.50 7.38
C ARG A 139 -19.68 -0.96 7.81
N LEU A 140 -18.53 -1.63 7.79
CA LEU A 140 -18.45 -3.07 8.00
C LEU A 140 -18.06 -3.39 9.46
N PRO A 141 -19.01 -3.88 10.30
CA PRO A 141 -18.78 -4.02 11.74
C PRO A 141 -17.79 -5.15 12.11
N PHE A 142 -17.53 -6.09 11.20
CA PHE A 142 -16.58 -7.17 11.43
C PHE A 142 -15.11 -6.70 11.29
N ILE A 143 -14.85 -5.58 10.62
CA ILE A 143 -13.52 -4.98 10.57
C ILE A 143 -13.31 -4.20 11.87
N LYS A 144 -12.32 -4.59 12.65
CA LYS A 144 -12.04 -4.00 13.96
C LYS A 144 -10.97 -2.92 13.92
N THR A 145 -10.02 -3.05 13.00
CA THR A 145 -8.87 -2.14 12.95
C THR A 145 -8.51 -1.80 11.50
N ILE A 146 -8.24 -0.53 11.25
CA ILE A 146 -7.60 -0.04 10.03
C ILE A 146 -6.21 0.49 10.37
N LEU A 147 -5.21 0.00 9.65
CA LEU A 147 -3.83 0.48 9.68
C LEU A 147 -3.59 1.35 8.44
N GLN A 148 -3.22 2.59 8.63
CA GLN A 148 -3.00 3.54 7.54
C GLN A 148 -1.51 3.89 7.49
N HIS A 149 -0.79 3.34 6.50
CA HIS A 149 0.64 3.58 6.34
C HIS A 149 0.93 5.07 6.11
N CYS A 150 1.80 5.63 6.92
CA CYS A 150 2.17 7.04 6.86
C CYS A 150 3.70 7.25 6.84
N LEU A 151 4.10 8.43 6.38
CA LEU A 151 5.48 8.87 6.39
C LEU A 151 5.72 9.85 7.54
N THR A 152 6.88 9.75 8.21
CA THR A 152 7.32 10.81 9.09
C THR A 152 7.61 12.10 8.30
N GLU A 153 7.49 13.27 8.93
CA GLU A 153 7.85 14.56 8.31
C GLU A 153 9.24 14.53 7.64
N ARG A 154 10.21 13.94 8.33
CA ARG A 154 11.58 13.81 7.81
C ARG A 154 11.65 12.99 6.52
N ARG A 155 10.83 11.92 6.41
CA ARG A 155 10.76 11.11 5.17
C ARG A 155 10.00 11.84 4.07
N ALA A 156 8.87 12.48 4.38
CA ALA A 156 8.06 13.22 3.43
C ALA A 156 8.87 14.35 2.78
N ARG A 157 9.65 15.11 3.55
CA ARG A 157 10.55 16.15 3.03
C ARG A 157 11.54 15.66 1.98
N LYS A 158 11.91 14.39 1.99
CA LYS A 158 12.80 13.78 0.97
C LYS A 158 12.09 13.48 -0.36
N ASN A 159 10.76 13.53 -0.40
CA ASN A 159 9.96 13.26 -1.59
C ASN A 159 9.61 14.52 -2.40
N LYS A 160 10.05 15.71 -1.98
CA LYS A 160 9.82 16.96 -2.73
C LYS A 160 10.25 16.82 -4.20
N GLY A 161 9.44 17.40 -5.10
CA GLY A 161 9.69 17.42 -6.55
C GLY A 161 9.30 16.15 -7.30
N TYR A 162 8.65 15.19 -6.66
CA TYR A 162 8.11 14.00 -7.35
C TYR A 162 6.71 14.25 -7.91
N PHE A 163 5.84 14.84 -7.11
CA PHE A 163 4.52 15.33 -7.52
C PHE A 163 4.47 16.85 -7.37
N ILE A 164 3.44 17.48 -7.94
CA ILE A 164 3.20 18.92 -7.83
C ILE A 164 3.11 19.37 -6.36
N TYR A 165 2.55 18.53 -5.51
CA TYR A 165 2.46 18.74 -4.08
C TYR A 165 2.68 17.42 -3.35
N VAL A 166 3.58 17.42 -2.38
CA VAL A 166 3.79 16.31 -1.45
C VAL A 166 3.31 16.79 -0.09
N PRO A 167 2.26 16.18 0.48
CA PRO A 167 1.76 16.53 1.80
C PRO A 167 2.85 16.43 2.86
N PRO A 168 2.77 17.24 3.94
CA PRO A 168 3.65 17.05 5.09
C PRO A 168 3.43 15.65 5.67
N GLY A 169 4.51 15.04 6.15
CA GLY A 169 4.41 13.79 6.90
C GLY A 169 3.83 14.02 8.29
N TYR A 170 3.89 13.00 9.11
CA TYR A 170 3.38 13.00 10.48
C TYR A 170 4.53 13.15 11.48
N THR A 171 4.26 13.86 12.56
CA THR A 171 5.15 13.95 13.72
C THR A 171 5.18 12.62 14.48
N ASP A 172 6.17 12.44 15.34
CA ASP A 172 6.25 11.23 16.17
C ASP A 172 5.07 11.05 17.13
N SER A 173 4.44 12.16 17.54
CA SER A 173 3.25 12.16 18.41
C SER A 173 1.95 11.85 17.69
N GLU A 174 1.89 12.05 16.37
CA GLU A 174 0.73 11.71 15.54
C GLU A 174 0.76 10.24 15.07
N ILE A 175 1.90 9.55 15.19
CA ILE A 175 2.07 8.17 14.73
C ILE A 175 1.68 7.22 15.85
N ASP A 176 0.61 6.43 15.60
CA ASP A 176 0.07 5.49 16.59
C ASP A 176 0.88 4.19 16.71
N LEU A 177 1.44 3.72 15.59
CA LEU A 177 2.14 2.44 15.55
C LEU A 177 3.43 2.53 14.72
N LYS A 178 4.54 2.10 15.34
CA LYS A 178 5.86 1.96 14.71
C LYS A 178 6.24 0.49 14.66
N VAL A 179 6.40 -0.05 13.46
CA VAL A 179 6.74 -1.45 13.22
C VAL A 179 8.19 -1.56 12.83
N ASP A 180 9.01 -2.18 13.69
CA ASP A 180 10.39 -2.54 13.34
C ASP A 180 10.38 -3.68 12.32
N VAL A 181 11.00 -3.46 11.17
CA VAL A 181 11.03 -4.42 10.07
C VAL A 181 12.44 -4.90 9.73
N ARG A 182 13.40 -4.75 10.66
CA ARG A 182 14.81 -5.16 10.46
C ARG A 182 14.93 -6.65 10.13
N ASP A 183 14.18 -7.49 10.83
CA ASP A 183 14.17 -8.95 10.69
C ASP A 183 13.57 -9.45 9.36
N VAL A 184 12.78 -8.62 8.68
CA VAL A 184 12.16 -8.93 7.38
C VAL A 184 12.60 -7.95 6.28
N TRP A 185 13.61 -7.13 6.55
CA TRP A 185 14.06 -6.11 5.59
C TRP A 185 14.51 -6.70 4.26
N ASP A 186 15.16 -7.86 4.25
CA ASP A 186 15.60 -8.52 3.02
C ASP A 186 14.41 -9.08 2.21
N ILE A 187 13.35 -9.55 2.90
CA ILE A 187 12.11 -9.95 2.25
C ILE A 187 11.48 -8.71 1.58
N LYS A 188 11.36 -7.59 2.29
CA LYS A 188 10.86 -6.32 1.73
C LYS A 188 11.67 -5.88 0.51
N LYS A 189 13.01 -5.87 0.60
CA LYS A 189 13.86 -5.51 -0.54
C LYS A 189 13.63 -6.41 -1.74
N LYS A 190 13.53 -7.72 -1.52
CA LYS A 190 13.26 -8.70 -2.58
C LYS A 190 11.91 -8.45 -3.25
N ALA A 191 10.87 -8.14 -2.48
CA ALA A 191 9.56 -7.76 -3.00
C ALA A 191 9.63 -6.48 -3.83
N MET A 192 10.27 -5.41 -3.31
CA MET A 192 10.51 -4.18 -4.07
C MET A 192 11.23 -4.44 -5.39
N MET A 193 12.27 -5.27 -5.39
CA MET A 193 13.07 -5.59 -6.58
C MET A 193 12.31 -6.43 -7.61
N SER A 194 11.16 -7.03 -7.28
CA SER A 194 10.32 -7.72 -8.26
C SER A 194 9.59 -6.76 -9.20
N HIS A 195 9.43 -5.49 -8.81
CA HIS A 195 8.86 -4.42 -9.64
C HIS A 195 9.91 -3.86 -10.62
N LYS A 196 10.33 -4.69 -11.56
CA LYS A 196 11.43 -4.39 -12.52
C LYS A 196 11.10 -3.22 -13.44
N SER A 197 9.84 -3.07 -13.84
CA SER A 197 9.38 -1.93 -14.65
C SER A 197 9.56 -0.59 -13.92
N GLN A 198 9.52 -0.61 -12.58
CA GLN A 198 9.68 0.56 -11.71
C GLN A 198 11.05 0.58 -10.99
N ILE A 199 12.05 -0.09 -11.54
CA ILE A 199 13.36 -0.29 -10.88
C ILE A 199 14.07 1.02 -10.52
N HIS A 200 13.84 2.11 -11.25
CA HIS A 200 14.41 3.41 -10.93
C HIS A 200 13.84 3.98 -9.62
N ASP A 201 12.54 3.81 -9.38
CA ASP A 201 11.89 4.20 -8.14
C ASP A 201 12.34 3.31 -6.98
N VAL A 202 12.43 2.00 -7.20
CA VAL A 202 13.01 1.06 -6.23
C VAL A 202 14.39 1.50 -5.78
N LYS A 203 15.30 1.75 -6.73
CA LYS A 203 16.68 2.20 -6.43
C LYS A 203 16.69 3.53 -5.67
N ARG A 204 15.84 4.48 -6.05
CA ARG A 204 15.69 5.78 -5.39
C ARG A 204 15.22 5.62 -3.94
N ILE A 205 14.18 4.82 -3.71
CA ILE A 205 13.62 4.56 -2.38
C ILE A 205 14.67 3.84 -1.51
N LEU A 206 15.34 2.82 -2.02
CA LEU A 206 16.39 2.10 -1.30
C LEU A 206 17.58 3.02 -0.94
N LYS A 207 18.01 3.88 -1.86
CA LYS A 207 19.06 4.89 -1.59
C LYS A 207 18.64 5.84 -0.47
N ARG A 208 17.42 6.37 -0.53
CA ARG A 208 16.87 7.27 0.49
C ARG A 208 16.71 6.57 1.85
N SER A 209 16.35 5.28 1.85
CA SER A 209 16.13 4.52 3.09
C SER A 209 17.41 4.23 3.89
N ARG A 210 18.62 4.42 3.31
CA ARG A 210 19.90 4.18 4.01
C ARG A 210 20.08 5.07 5.24
N GLY A 211 19.53 6.29 5.21
CA GLY A 211 19.63 7.25 6.32
C GLY A 211 18.48 7.19 7.33
N PHE A 212 17.62 6.14 7.27
CA PHE A 212 16.47 6.01 8.15
C PHE A 212 16.41 4.66 8.84
N PRO A 213 15.84 4.59 10.06
CA PRO A 213 15.52 3.33 10.71
C PRO A 213 14.66 2.44 9.81
N LYS A 214 14.82 1.12 9.92
CA LYS A 214 13.98 0.13 9.24
C LYS A 214 12.66 -0.02 10.01
N VAL A 215 11.86 1.04 9.99
CA VAL A 215 10.58 1.17 10.69
C VAL A 215 9.52 1.61 9.69
N GLU A 216 8.37 0.98 9.74
CA GLU A 216 7.15 1.37 9.03
C GLU A 216 6.17 1.97 10.02
N ASN A 217 5.53 3.08 9.64
CA ASN A 217 4.71 3.88 10.54
C ASN A 217 3.26 3.85 10.10
N PHE A 218 2.34 3.86 11.07
CA PHE A 218 0.92 3.78 10.81
C PHE A 218 0.13 4.70 11.74
N LEU A 219 -0.92 5.29 11.17
CA LEU A 219 -2.06 5.74 11.94
C LEU A 219 -2.97 4.54 12.17
N VAL A 220 -3.61 4.46 13.33
CA VAL A 220 -4.47 3.32 13.71
C VAL A 220 -5.82 3.82 14.15
N LYS A 221 -6.89 3.28 13.54
CA LYS A 221 -8.26 3.50 14.02
C LYS A 221 -8.87 2.13 14.37
N SER A 222 -9.45 2.02 15.54
CA SER A 222 -10.13 0.81 16.02
C SER A 222 -11.58 1.13 16.42
N LYS A 223 -12.44 0.08 16.36
CA LYS A 223 -13.84 0.10 16.81
C LYS A 223 -13.97 -0.67 18.11
#